data_6a4364357f1863f2cf6255cce573b02e
#
_entry.id   6a4364357f1863f2cf6255cce573b02e
#
_cell.length_a   1.000
_cell.length_b   1.000
_cell.length_c   1.000
_cell.angle_alpha   90.00
_cell.angle_beta   90.00
_cell.angle_gamma   90.00
#
_symmetry.space_group_name_H-M   'P 1'
#
loop_
_entity.id
_entity.type
_entity.pdbx_description
1 polymer ?
#
loop_
_entity_poly.entity_id
_entity_poly.type
_entity_poly.pdbx_seq_one_letter_code
_entity_poly.pdbx_strand_id
1 'polypeptide(L)'
;MLLSGGRVAEEYSTLVNPGVRIPYAIQQFTGITEAMVADAPPFAEVCEDILRRLEGRLFVAHNARFDYGFLRGEFRRLGRRFRAPVLCTVRLSRALTPGERGHNLDAVMARYGIECSARHRALGDAQVLAELLRIARERFPAGELDSIVEKLLQAPRLPPQLDAALVDEMPEGPGVYLFHGEGEALLYVGKAKNIQSRVLSHFAADQRSRREMQISRLVRRIEWITTAGEFGALITETRLIKERRPLLNRRFRCSPVMWAIRLPDGAESPRASISELDPNLDMDESYGMFRSRGDAERALMGIVRDQELCAKQLGLEPGAGSCVALQLGHCRGACVGREPALKHSIRTRLAFARLKRRDWPFPGPIGIRERDWSGAEEINLFDRWCYLGTVQGTVELSEFQRRPGIFDPDIYRILQRFLERPTRGAEVLHLGVIQ
;
A
#
# COMPACT_ATOMS: atom_id res chain seq x y z
N MET A 1 -16.34 -8.60 29.01
CA MET A 1 -16.56 -9.77 29.87
C MET A 1 -15.23 -10.21 30.47
N LEU A 2 -15.21 -10.53 31.74
CA LEU A 2 -14.09 -11.17 32.43
C LEU A 2 -14.36 -12.66 32.56
N LEU A 3 -13.37 -13.47 32.18
CA LEU A 3 -13.41 -14.93 32.35
C LEU A 3 -12.40 -15.34 33.41
N SER A 4 -12.82 -16.15 34.36
CA SER A 4 -11.94 -16.80 35.36
C SER A 4 -12.26 -18.27 35.42
N GLY A 5 -11.23 -19.13 35.32
CA GLY A 5 -11.43 -20.59 35.30
C GLY A 5 -12.36 -21.10 34.17
N GLY A 6 -12.49 -20.32 33.06
CA GLY A 6 -13.39 -20.68 31.96
C GLY A 6 -14.86 -20.27 32.14
N ARG A 7 -15.18 -19.60 33.25
CA ARG A 7 -16.53 -19.09 33.55
C ARG A 7 -16.54 -17.56 33.49
N VAL A 8 -17.70 -17.01 33.16
CA VAL A 8 -17.92 -15.55 33.20
C VAL A 8 -17.95 -15.13 34.65
N ALA A 9 -16.97 -14.30 35.04
CA ALA A 9 -16.86 -13.73 36.38
C ALA A 9 -17.51 -12.35 36.48
N GLU A 10 -17.45 -11.54 35.40
CA GLU A 10 -18.02 -10.21 35.36
C GLU A 10 -18.43 -9.85 33.94
N GLU A 11 -19.55 -9.15 33.77
CA GLU A 11 -19.94 -8.48 32.54
C GLU A 11 -19.95 -6.96 32.75
N TYR A 12 -19.35 -6.24 31.83
CA TYR A 12 -19.34 -4.78 31.83
C TYR A 12 -19.63 -4.28 30.41
N SER A 13 -20.57 -3.40 30.29
CA SER A 13 -20.92 -2.75 29.02
C SER A 13 -21.28 -1.30 29.30
N THR A 14 -20.76 -0.40 28.49
CA THR A 14 -21.10 1.03 28.53
C THR A 14 -21.10 1.60 27.12
N LEU A 15 -21.94 2.59 26.89
CA LEU A 15 -21.81 3.47 25.73
C LEU A 15 -20.80 4.56 26.07
N VAL A 16 -20.10 5.02 25.04
CA VAL A 16 -19.11 6.10 25.16
C VAL A 16 -19.46 7.18 24.15
N ASN A 17 -19.50 8.43 24.61
CA ASN A 17 -19.65 9.57 23.71
C ASN A 17 -18.31 9.82 23.00
N PRO A 18 -18.25 9.68 21.65
CA PRO A 18 -17.01 9.87 20.92
C PRO A 18 -16.58 11.35 20.78
N GLY A 19 -17.43 12.30 21.17
CA GLY A 19 -17.19 13.74 20.98
C GLY A 19 -17.20 14.21 19.51
N VAL A 20 -17.52 13.32 18.58
CA VAL A 20 -17.62 13.59 17.15
C VAL A 20 -18.84 12.89 16.56
N ARG A 21 -19.31 13.39 15.41
CA ARG A 21 -20.46 12.82 14.73
C ARG A 21 -20.19 11.38 14.28
N ILE A 22 -21.13 10.47 14.52
CA ILE A 22 -21.06 9.07 14.08
C ILE A 22 -21.53 8.99 12.61
N PRO A 23 -20.67 8.54 11.67
CA PRO A 23 -21.09 8.38 10.28
C PRO A 23 -22.32 7.47 10.15
N TYR A 24 -23.26 7.83 9.29
CA TYR A 24 -24.52 7.09 9.10
C TYR A 24 -24.31 5.59 8.85
N ALA A 25 -23.33 5.24 8.01
CA ALA A 25 -23.00 3.83 7.73
C ALA A 25 -22.59 3.05 9.00
N ILE A 26 -21.91 3.70 9.95
CA ILE A 26 -21.53 3.08 11.23
C ILE A 26 -22.75 2.92 12.13
N GLN A 27 -23.65 3.92 12.17
CA GLN A 27 -24.91 3.79 12.92
C GLN A 27 -25.76 2.64 12.41
N GLN A 28 -25.87 2.47 11.08
CA GLN A 28 -26.60 1.35 10.47
C GLN A 28 -25.96 -0.01 10.78
N PHE A 29 -24.64 -0.06 10.76
CA PHE A 29 -23.90 -1.31 10.99
C PHE A 29 -23.93 -1.77 12.46
N THR A 30 -23.75 -0.83 13.41
CA THR A 30 -23.65 -1.14 14.84
C THR A 30 -24.99 -1.02 15.57
N GLY A 31 -25.98 -0.35 14.99
CA GLY A 31 -27.21 0.04 15.66
C GLY A 31 -27.00 1.09 16.77
N ILE A 32 -25.83 1.75 16.83
CA ILE A 32 -25.56 2.82 17.80
C ILE A 32 -25.78 4.16 17.11
N THR A 33 -26.81 4.88 17.55
CA THR A 33 -27.16 6.20 17.01
C THR A 33 -26.51 7.32 17.82
N GLU A 34 -26.45 8.53 17.24
CA GLU A 34 -25.98 9.72 17.95
C GLU A 34 -26.79 10.00 19.21
N ALA A 35 -28.13 9.80 19.14
CA ALA A 35 -29.01 9.99 20.29
C ALA A 35 -28.67 9.05 21.47
N MET A 36 -28.24 7.82 21.17
CA MET A 36 -27.87 6.85 22.21
C MET A 36 -26.60 7.21 22.96
N VAL A 37 -25.69 7.96 22.34
CA VAL A 37 -24.39 8.34 22.94
C VAL A 37 -24.35 9.79 23.40
N ALA A 38 -25.39 10.58 23.16
CA ALA A 38 -25.42 12.00 23.48
C ALA A 38 -25.14 12.26 24.97
N ASP A 39 -25.78 11.49 25.85
CA ASP A 39 -25.65 11.58 27.31
C ASP A 39 -24.67 10.55 27.90
N ALA A 40 -23.97 9.79 27.03
CA ALA A 40 -23.00 8.80 27.49
C ALA A 40 -21.68 9.49 27.94
N PRO A 41 -20.97 8.92 28.92
CA PRO A 41 -19.70 9.50 29.37
C PRO A 41 -18.66 9.47 28.25
N PRO A 42 -17.74 10.45 28.18
CA PRO A 42 -16.56 10.37 27.32
C PRO A 42 -15.61 9.28 27.82
N PHE A 43 -14.71 8.80 26.96
CA PHE A 43 -13.77 7.73 27.32
C PHE A 43 -12.92 8.07 28.55
N ALA A 44 -12.59 9.34 28.76
CA ALA A 44 -11.83 9.81 29.91
C ALA A 44 -12.46 9.45 31.26
N GLU A 45 -13.78 9.42 31.35
CA GLU A 45 -14.49 9.08 32.59
C GLU A 45 -14.56 7.58 32.86
N VAL A 46 -14.58 6.75 31.82
CA VAL A 46 -14.68 5.29 31.96
C VAL A 46 -13.32 4.58 31.86
N CYS A 47 -12.26 5.29 31.53
CA CYS A 47 -10.96 4.71 31.24
C CYS A 47 -10.35 3.95 32.42
N GLU A 48 -10.52 4.42 33.66
CA GLU A 48 -10.01 3.76 34.87
C GLU A 48 -10.72 2.44 35.13
N ASP A 49 -12.02 2.42 34.93
CA ASP A 49 -12.83 1.21 35.06
C ASP A 49 -12.46 0.15 34.02
N ILE A 50 -12.19 0.59 32.81
CA ILE A 50 -11.73 -0.29 31.72
C ILE A 50 -10.31 -0.79 32.02
N LEU A 51 -9.38 0.09 32.43
CA LEU A 51 -8.00 -0.28 32.71
C LEU A 51 -7.92 -1.33 33.83
N ARG A 52 -8.62 -1.13 34.94
CA ARG A 52 -8.68 -2.07 36.06
C ARG A 52 -9.16 -3.47 35.65
N ARG A 53 -10.08 -3.53 34.68
CA ARG A 53 -10.58 -4.80 34.13
C ARG A 53 -9.62 -5.48 33.17
N LEU A 54 -8.75 -4.74 32.54
CA LEU A 54 -7.83 -5.25 31.51
C LEU A 54 -6.41 -5.47 32.04
N GLU A 55 -6.01 -4.78 33.08
CA GLU A 55 -4.65 -4.85 33.64
C GLU A 55 -4.30 -6.26 34.15
N GLY A 56 -3.12 -6.73 33.75
CA GLY A 56 -2.63 -8.06 34.14
C GLY A 56 -3.38 -9.24 33.51
N ARG A 57 -4.26 -9.00 32.55
CA ARG A 57 -5.10 -10.05 31.92
C ARG A 57 -4.81 -10.21 30.43
N LEU A 58 -5.17 -11.37 29.91
CA LEU A 58 -5.14 -11.66 28.48
C LEU A 58 -6.31 -10.95 27.79
N PHE A 59 -6.01 -10.04 26.87
CA PHE A 59 -6.99 -9.39 26.03
C PHE A 59 -7.40 -10.32 24.87
N VAL A 60 -8.67 -10.70 24.81
CA VAL A 60 -9.20 -11.58 23.77
C VAL A 60 -10.22 -10.86 22.93
N ALA A 61 -10.01 -10.83 21.60
CA ALA A 61 -10.98 -10.27 20.67
C ALA A 61 -10.94 -10.97 19.30
N HIS A 62 -12.00 -10.80 18.52
CA HIS A 62 -12.07 -11.33 17.15
C HIS A 62 -11.56 -10.28 16.17
N ASN A 63 -10.45 -10.57 15.48
CA ASN A 63 -9.65 -9.56 14.79
C ASN A 63 -9.06 -8.53 15.77
N ALA A 64 -8.50 -9.03 16.86
CA ALA A 64 -8.08 -8.31 18.06
C ALA A 64 -7.21 -7.06 17.79
N ARG A 65 -6.54 -6.99 16.65
CA ARG A 65 -5.76 -5.82 16.23
C ARG A 65 -6.61 -4.57 16.12
N PHE A 66 -7.87 -4.70 15.71
CA PHE A 66 -8.79 -3.58 15.59
C PHE A 66 -9.15 -3.03 16.99
N ASP A 67 -9.72 -3.88 17.84
CA ASP A 67 -10.21 -3.47 19.17
C ASP A 67 -9.07 -3.02 20.08
N TYR A 68 -7.96 -3.75 20.07
CA TYR A 68 -6.78 -3.42 20.86
C TYR A 68 -6.13 -2.11 20.42
N GLY A 69 -6.07 -1.86 19.09
CA GLY A 69 -5.56 -0.62 18.52
C GLY A 69 -6.39 0.60 18.93
N PHE A 70 -7.73 0.48 18.89
CA PHE A 70 -8.61 1.55 19.39
C PHE A 70 -8.42 1.85 20.85
N LEU A 71 -8.42 0.83 21.72
CA LEU A 71 -8.18 1.02 23.15
C LEU A 71 -6.84 1.68 23.42
N ARG A 72 -5.76 1.21 22.80
CA ARG A 72 -4.45 1.84 22.93
C ARG A 72 -4.45 3.31 22.46
N GLY A 73 -5.15 3.60 21.36
CA GLY A 73 -5.30 4.95 20.85
C GLY A 73 -5.97 5.88 21.86
N GLU A 74 -7.09 5.43 22.45
CA GLU A 74 -7.82 6.21 23.46
C GLU A 74 -7.01 6.42 24.75
N PHE A 75 -6.36 5.36 25.28
CA PHE A 75 -5.48 5.52 26.44
C PHE A 75 -4.32 6.48 26.14
N ARG A 76 -3.72 6.41 24.97
CA ARG A 76 -2.62 7.31 24.57
C ARG A 76 -3.07 8.78 24.49
N ARG A 77 -4.28 9.06 24.00
CA ARG A 77 -4.86 10.42 23.98
C ARG A 77 -4.96 11.03 25.40
N LEU A 78 -5.14 10.16 26.39
CA LEU A 78 -5.17 10.54 27.80
C LEU A 78 -3.78 10.53 28.46
N GLY A 79 -2.69 10.39 27.67
CA GLY A 79 -1.32 10.31 28.20
C GLY A 79 -1.01 9.00 28.94
N ARG A 80 -1.84 7.96 28.78
CA ARG A 80 -1.70 6.68 29.47
C ARG A 80 -1.16 5.59 28.56
N ARG A 81 -0.38 4.68 29.13
CA ARG A 81 0.10 3.49 28.46
C ARG A 81 -0.78 2.28 28.83
N PHE A 82 -1.36 1.63 27.84
CA PHE A 82 -2.08 0.37 27.99
C PHE A 82 -1.36 -0.74 27.26
N ARG A 83 -1.09 -1.85 27.97
CA ARG A 83 -0.49 -3.07 27.42
C ARG A 83 -1.15 -4.29 28.03
N ALA A 84 -1.48 -5.25 27.18
CA ALA A 84 -1.92 -6.58 27.58
C ALA A 84 -1.41 -7.62 26.56
N PRO A 85 -1.15 -8.87 26.95
CA PRO A 85 -1.01 -9.95 26.00
C PRO A 85 -2.32 -10.09 25.20
N VAL A 86 -2.23 -10.34 23.89
CA VAL A 86 -3.39 -10.32 22.99
C VAL A 86 -3.58 -11.67 22.31
N LEU A 87 -4.74 -12.27 22.49
CA LEU A 87 -5.17 -13.46 21.77
C LEU A 87 -6.23 -13.09 20.71
N CYS A 88 -5.87 -13.21 19.45
CA CYS A 88 -6.79 -13.02 18.34
C CYS A 88 -7.52 -14.32 18.02
N THR A 89 -8.84 -14.35 18.19
CA THR A 89 -9.64 -15.57 17.95
C THR A 89 -9.76 -15.93 16.47
N VAL A 90 -9.53 -15.01 15.51
CA VAL A 90 -9.35 -15.35 14.09
C VAL A 90 -8.11 -16.25 13.91
N ARG A 91 -6.99 -15.90 14.56
CA ARG A 91 -5.76 -16.69 14.51
C ARG A 91 -5.95 -18.03 15.24
N LEU A 92 -6.63 -18.00 16.37
CA LEU A 92 -6.98 -19.21 17.12
C LEU A 92 -7.84 -20.15 16.28
N SER A 93 -8.91 -19.67 15.66
CA SER A 93 -9.77 -20.47 14.79
C SER A 93 -8.99 -21.09 13.62
N ARG A 94 -8.06 -20.33 12.99
CA ARG A 94 -7.19 -20.87 11.92
C ARG A 94 -6.26 -21.97 12.41
N ALA A 95 -5.75 -21.86 13.62
CA ALA A 95 -4.86 -22.85 14.20
C ALA A 95 -5.61 -24.13 14.64
N LEU A 96 -6.83 -23.98 15.17
CA LEU A 96 -7.67 -25.09 15.60
C LEU A 96 -8.31 -25.85 14.42
N THR A 97 -8.62 -25.17 13.33
CA THR A 97 -9.30 -25.76 12.16
C THR A 97 -8.63 -25.32 10.85
N PRO A 98 -7.37 -25.77 10.58
CA PRO A 98 -6.59 -25.28 9.44
C PRO A 98 -7.16 -25.67 8.06
N GLY A 99 -7.98 -26.73 7.99
CA GLY A 99 -8.65 -27.17 6.76
C GLY A 99 -9.94 -26.41 6.41
N GLU A 100 -10.43 -25.60 7.33
CA GLU A 100 -11.71 -24.89 7.15
C GLU A 100 -11.55 -23.55 6.43
N ARG A 101 -12.56 -23.19 5.66
CA ARG A 101 -12.65 -21.87 5.01
C ARG A 101 -13.56 -20.93 5.83
N GLY A 102 -13.20 -19.64 5.86
CA GLY A 102 -13.94 -18.63 6.61
C GLY A 102 -13.64 -18.66 8.10
N HIS A 103 -13.07 -17.59 8.60
CA HIS A 103 -12.71 -17.41 10.03
C HIS A 103 -13.21 -16.05 10.55
N ASN A 104 -14.18 -15.41 9.87
CA ASN A 104 -14.93 -14.30 10.43
C ASN A 104 -15.87 -14.82 11.53
N LEU A 105 -16.40 -13.93 12.33
CA LEU A 105 -17.18 -14.33 13.51
C LEU A 105 -18.42 -15.15 13.14
N ASP A 106 -19.10 -14.79 12.04
CA ASP A 106 -20.27 -15.52 11.57
C ASP A 106 -19.95 -16.94 11.11
N ALA A 107 -18.84 -17.12 10.39
CA ALA A 107 -18.38 -18.47 10.01
C ALA A 107 -17.98 -19.33 11.20
N VAL A 108 -17.38 -18.71 12.22
CA VAL A 108 -17.04 -19.39 13.50
C VAL A 108 -18.31 -19.77 14.26
N MET A 109 -19.27 -18.85 14.36
CA MET A 109 -20.57 -19.12 14.97
C MET A 109 -21.29 -20.28 14.29
N ALA A 110 -21.39 -20.26 12.96
CA ALA A 110 -22.03 -21.32 12.19
C ALA A 110 -21.33 -22.69 12.39
N ARG A 111 -20.00 -22.70 12.42
CA ARG A 111 -19.18 -23.93 12.59
C ARG A 111 -19.37 -24.58 13.95
N TYR A 112 -19.51 -23.78 14.98
CA TYR A 112 -19.61 -24.27 16.37
C TYR A 112 -21.04 -24.26 16.93
N GLY A 113 -22.03 -23.82 16.15
CA GLY A 113 -23.42 -23.77 16.58
C GLY A 113 -23.67 -22.70 17.66
N ILE A 114 -22.93 -21.58 17.62
CA ILE A 114 -23.04 -20.51 18.60
C ILE A 114 -24.11 -19.53 18.14
N GLU A 115 -25.12 -19.29 18.96
CA GLU A 115 -26.16 -18.31 18.72
C GLU A 115 -25.80 -16.96 19.37
N CYS A 116 -26.18 -15.85 18.72
CA CYS A 116 -26.00 -14.51 19.24
C CYS A 116 -27.20 -13.64 18.88
N SER A 117 -27.89 -13.13 19.88
CA SER A 117 -29.07 -12.26 19.70
C SER A 117 -28.71 -10.80 19.38
N ALA A 118 -27.45 -10.37 19.64
CA ALA A 118 -27.00 -8.98 19.53
C ALA A 118 -25.68 -8.88 18.76
N ARG A 119 -25.66 -9.36 17.49
CA ARG A 119 -24.50 -9.21 16.60
C ARG A 119 -24.18 -7.74 16.33
N HIS A 120 -22.87 -7.45 16.15
CA HIS A 120 -22.31 -6.10 15.95
C HIS A 120 -22.47 -5.18 17.16
N ARG A 121 -22.85 -5.73 18.30
CA ARG A 121 -22.80 -5.07 19.62
C ARG A 121 -21.67 -5.70 20.40
N ALA A 122 -20.81 -4.87 21.00
CA ALA A 122 -19.57 -5.32 21.65
C ALA A 122 -19.77 -6.42 22.69
N LEU A 123 -20.85 -6.32 23.51
CA LEU A 123 -21.16 -7.35 24.51
C LEU A 123 -21.59 -8.66 23.85
N GLY A 124 -22.46 -8.61 22.83
CA GLY A 124 -22.92 -9.79 22.11
C GLY A 124 -21.78 -10.53 21.43
N ASP A 125 -20.89 -9.79 20.75
CA ASP A 125 -19.70 -10.37 20.13
C ASP A 125 -18.73 -10.95 21.20
N ALA A 126 -18.59 -10.31 22.36
CA ALA A 126 -17.78 -10.82 23.47
C ALA A 126 -18.38 -12.12 24.08
N GLN A 127 -19.71 -12.25 24.14
CA GLN A 127 -20.39 -13.47 24.59
C GLN A 127 -20.10 -14.64 23.63
N VAL A 128 -20.16 -14.40 22.32
CA VAL A 128 -19.74 -15.39 21.30
C VAL A 128 -18.31 -15.87 21.53
N LEU A 129 -17.38 -14.98 21.87
CA LEU A 129 -16.00 -15.36 22.12
C LEU A 129 -15.84 -16.17 23.41
N ALA A 130 -16.59 -15.86 24.45
CA ALA A 130 -16.61 -16.66 25.69
C ALA A 130 -17.06 -18.09 25.41
N GLU A 131 -18.14 -18.23 24.62
CA GLU A 131 -18.66 -19.53 24.23
C GLU A 131 -17.71 -20.31 23.32
N LEU A 132 -17.07 -19.62 22.35
CA LEU A 132 -16.02 -20.22 21.52
C LEU A 132 -14.88 -20.78 22.35
N LEU A 133 -14.40 -20.02 23.36
CA LEU A 133 -13.33 -20.48 24.25
C LEU A 133 -13.76 -21.67 25.12
N ARG A 134 -15.03 -21.70 25.56
CA ARG A 134 -15.60 -22.84 26.28
C ARG A 134 -15.60 -24.09 25.39
N ILE A 135 -16.14 -23.98 24.18
CA ILE A 135 -16.20 -25.08 23.21
C ILE A 135 -14.79 -25.57 22.84
N ALA A 136 -13.84 -24.63 22.64
CA ALA A 136 -12.46 -25.00 22.34
C ALA A 136 -11.83 -25.84 23.45
N ARG A 137 -12.06 -25.48 24.71
CA ARG A 137 -11.60 -26.27 25.86
C ARG A 137 -12.22 -27.66 25.97
N GLU A 138 -13.45 -27.83 25.52
CA GLU A 138 -14.15 -29.12 25.55
C GLU A 138 -13.77 -30.01 24.37
N ARG A 139 -13.53 -29.43 23.18
CA ARG A 139 -13.28 -30.19 21.95
C ARG A 139 -11.82 -30.55 21.73
N PHE A 140 -10.89 -29.76 22.25
CA PHE A 140 -9.46 -29.96 22.03
C PHE A 140 -8.74 -30.37 23.31
N PRO A 141 -7.76 -31.29 23.24
CA PRO A 141 -6.95 -31.63 24.40
C PRO A 141 -6.28 -30.42 25.03
N ALA A 142 -6.31 -30.30 26.35
CA ALA A 142 -5.81 -29.11 27.07
C ALA A 142 -4.36 -28.75 26.66
N GLY A 143 -3.46 -29.72 26.61
CA GLY A 143 -2.06 -29.48 26.23
C GLY A 143 -1.88 -29.01 24.78
N GLU A 144 -2.75 -29.42 23.85
CA GLU A 144 -2.74 -28.94 22.47
C GLU A 144 -3.25 -27.49 22.38
N LEU A 145 -4.37 -27.19 23.03
CA LEU A 145 -4.92 -25.85 23.08
C LEU A 145 -3.94 -24.87 23.72
N ASP A 146 -3.35 -25.25 24.88
CA ASP A 146 -2.36 -24.40 25.56
C ASP A 146 -1.13 -24.15 24.70
N SER A 147 -0.60 -25.16 24.02
CA SER A 147 0.52 -24.99 23.08
C SER A 147 0.18 -24.06 21.91
N ILE A 148 -1.04 -24.14 21.36
CA ILE A 148 -1.49 -23.24 20.31
C ILE A 148 -1.61 -21.80 20.86
N VAL A 149 -2.22 -21.64 22.03
CA VAL A 149 -2.38 -20.33 22.66
C VAL A 149 -1.02 -19.70 22.96
N GLU A 150 -0.09 -20.44 23.55
CA GLU A 150 1.28 -19.97 23.82
C GLU A 150 1.99 -19.51 22.54
N LYS A 151 1.93 -20.28 21.46
CA LYS A 151 2.48 -19.88 20.15
C LYS A 151 1.83 -18.61 19.60
N LEU A 152 0.52 -18.44 19.79
CA LEU A 152 -0.21 -17.28 19.34
C LEU A 152 0.08 -16.03 20.20
N LEU A 153 0.39 -16.22 21.47
CA LEU A 153 0.79 -15.16 22.42
C LEU A 153 2.25 -14.76 22.27
N GLN A 154 3.08 -15.59 21.66
CA GLN A 154 4.43 -15.20 21.28
C GLN A 154 4.31 -14.09 20.25
N ALA A 155 4.29 -12.83 20.73
CA ALA A 155 4.37 -11.67 19.84
C ALA A 155 5.63 -11.78 18.98
N PRO A 156 5.60 -11.35 17.71
CA PRO A 156 6.83 -11.20 16.95
C PRO A 156 7.75 -10.26 17.76
N ARG A 157 8.84 -10.80 18.24
CA ARG A 157 9.84 -10.03 18.99
C ARG A 157 10.79 -9.41 18.00
N LEU A 158 11.21 -8.18 18.30
CA LEU A 158 12.34 -7.59 17.59
C LEU A 158 13.58 -8.50 17.79
N PRO A 159 14.50 -8.53 16.81
CA PRO A 159 15.79 -9.16 16.97
C PRO A 159 16.50 -8.68 18.24
N PRO A 160 17.27 -9.53 18.95
CA PRO A 160 17.83 -9.22 20.28
C PRO A 160 18.78 -8.03 20.30
N GLN A 161 19.31 -7.64 19.13
CA GLN A 161 20.18 -6.46 18.99
C GLN A 161 19.41 -5.13 18.88
N LEU A 162 18.08 -5.16 18.86
CA LEU A 162 17.22 -3.99 18.87
C LEU A 162 16.54 -3.84 20.24
N ASP A 163 16.37 -2.61 20.69
CA ASP A 163 15.63 -2.34 21.91
C ASP A 163 14.17 -2.74 21.75
N ALA A 164 13.67 -3.53 22.69
CA ALA A 164 12.27 -3.93 22.72
C ALA A 164 11.31 -2.72 22.91
N ALA A 165 11.78 -1.64 23.52
CA ALA A 165 11.01 -0.40 23.70
C ALA A 165 10.63 0.25 22.36
N LEU A 166 11.41 0.05 21.30
CA LEU A 166 11.10 0.56 19.96
C LEU A 166 9.71 0.14 19.46
N VAL A 167 9.20 -1.01 19.92
CA VAL A 167 7.85 -1.46 19.52
C VAL A 167 6.79 -0.42 19.90
N ASP A 168 6.94 0.21 21.06
CA ASP A 168 5.97 1.20 21.55
C ASP A 168 6.13 2.58 20.92
N GLU A 169 7.33 2.88 20.45
CA GLU A 169 7.64 4.15 19.81
C GLU A 169 7.17 4.17 18.36
N MET A 170 7.10 2.99 17.71
CA MET A 170 6.68 2.88 16.31
C MET A 170 5.23 3.30 16.11
N PRO A 171 4.95 4.19 15.13
CA PRO A 171 3.59 4.62 14.84
C PRO A 171 2.72 3.50 14.27
N GLU A 172 1.45 3.52 14.61
CA GLU A 172 0.44 2.61 14.06
C GLU A 172 -0.25 3.13 12.78
N GLY A 173 0.23 4.26 12.25
CA GLY A 173 -0.24 4.88 11.02
C GLY A 173 0.55 4.50 9.76
N PRO A 174 0.13 5.06 8.61
CA PRO A 174 0.82 4.88 7.34
C PRO A 174 2.17 5.60 7.33
N GLY A 175 3.08 5.09 6.51
CA GLY A 175 4.40 5.70 6.31
C GLY A 175 5.43 4.74 5.77
N VAL A 176 6.69 5.13 5.89
CA VAL A 176 7.86 4.42 5.41
C VAL A 176 8.77 4.07 6.59
N TYR A 177 9.33 2.88 6.60
CA TYR A 177 10.31 2.43 7.59
C TYR A 177 11.63 2.10 6.88
N LEU A 178 12.72 2.37 7.59
CA LEU A 178 14.08 2.19 7.12
C LEU A 178 14.83 1.28 8.10
N PHE A 179 15.46 0.24 7.60
CA PHE A 179 16.33 -0.63 8.38
C PHE A 179 17.79 -0.29 8.12
N HIS A 180 18.50 0.05 9.16
CA HIS A 180 19.93 0.35 9.14
C HIS A 180 20.74 -0.79 9.76
N GLY A 181 21.86 -1.09 9.14
CA GLY A 181 22.86 -2.05 9.63
C GLY A 181 23.99 -1.38 10.38
N GLU A 182 25.10 -2.08 10.48
CA GLU A 182 26.31 -1.58 11.07
C GLU A 182 26.90 -0.42 10.24
N GLY A 183 27.44 0.60 10.91
CA GLY A 183 27.98 1.79 10.23
C GLY A 183 26.93 2.61 9.47
N GLU A 184 25.68 2.62 9.93
CA GLU A 184 24.55 3.35 9.33
C GLU A 184 24.20 2.90 7.89
N ALA A 185 24.69 1.74 7.45
CA ALA A 185 24.39 1.21 6.13
C ALA A 185 22.88 0.97 5.97
N LEU A 186 22.23 1.63 5.00
CA LEU A 186 20.81 1.46 4.74
C LEU A 186 20.55 0.10 4.08
N LEU A 187 19.94 -0.81 4.82
CA LEU A 187 19.66 -2.17 4.37
C LEU A 187 18.38 -2.24 3.54
N TYR A 188 17.31 -1.61 4.01
CA TYR A 188 16.00 -1.78 3.42
C TYR A 188 15.10 -0.56 3.70
N VAL A 189 14.30 -0.19 2.72
CA VAL A 189 13.21 0.78 2.82
C VAL A 189 11.91 0.07 2.45
N GLY A 190 10.84 0.30 3.20
CA GLY A 190 9.54 -0.26 2.90
C GLY A 190 8.39 0.60 3.37
N LYS A 191 7.30 0.62 2.60
CA LYS A 191 6.06 1.30 2.98
C LYS A 191 5.16 0.44 3.84
N ALA A 192 4.33 1.08 4.62
CA ALA A 192 3.33 0.43 5.46
C ALA A 192 2.04 1.24 5.55
N LYS A 193 0.90 0.54 5.72
CA LYS A 193 -0.37 1.12 6.20
C LYS A 193 -0.36 1.30 7.71
N ASN A 194 0.47 0.52 8.38
CA ASN A 194 0.75 0.57 9.81
C ASN A 194 2.20 0.14 9.98
N ILE A 195 3.05 1.11 10.33
CA ILE A 195 4.50 0.94 10.42
C ILE A 195 4.85 -0.14 11.45
N GLN A 196 4.35 -0.05 12.67
CA GLN A 196 4.64 -0.99 13.76
C GLN A 196 4.34 -2.44 13.33
N SER A 197 3.14 -2.66 12.84
CA SER A 197 2.70 -3.99 12.42
C SER A 197 3.53 -4.54 11.25
N ARG A 198 3.90 -3.68 10.30
CA ARG A 198 4.69 -4.09 9.14
C ARG A 198 6.13 -4.41 9.52
N VAL A 199 6.74 -3.59 10.36
CA VAL A 199 8.09 -3.84 10.90
C VAL A 199 8.12 -5.17 11.66
N LEU A 200 7.19 -5.39 12.59
CA LEU A 200 7.11 -6.63 13.34
C LEU A 200 6.89 -7.86 12.44
N SER A 201 6.16 -7.71 11.32
CA SER A 201 5.96 -8.81 10.38
C SER A 201 7.24 -9.31 9.71
N HIS A 202 8.28 -8.47 9.57
CA HIS A 202 9.59 -8.90 9.06
C HIS A 202 10.31 -9.86 9.98
N PHE A 203 10.00 -9.81 11.28
CA PHE A 203 10.68 -10.61 12.31
C PHE A 203 9.84 -11.80 12.80
N ALA A 204 8.62 -11.97 12.25
CA ALA A 204 7.77 -13.13 12.56
C ALA A 204 8.41 -14.43 12.04
N ALA A 205 8.38 -15.48 12.87
CA ALA A 205 9.06 -16.74 12.59
C ALA A 205 8.56 -17.44 11.31
N ASP A 206 7.28 -17.25 10.97
CA ASP A 206 6.57 -18.01 9.93
C ASP A 206 6.82 -17.49 8.49
N GLN A 207 7.54 -16.37 8.30
CA GLN A 207 7.72 -15.72 7.01
C GLN A 207 9.19 -15.44 6.65
N ARG A 208 10.11 -16.31 7.03
CA ARG A 208 11.54 -16.06 6.78
C ARG A 208 11.96 -16.40 5.36
N SER A 209 11.72 -15.48 4.43
CA SER A 209 12.44 -15.47 3.18
C SER A 209 13.94 -15.24 3.43
N ARG A 210 14.80 -15.64 2.46
CA ARG A 210 16.26 -15.40 2.54
C ARG A 210 16.59 -13.93 2.83
N ARG A 211 15.81 -13.00 2.29
CA ARG A 211 15.95 -11.55 2.51
C ARG A 211 15.57 -11.14 3.93
N GLU A 212 14.46 -11.65 4.45
CA GLU A 212 14.00 -11.34 5.82
C GLU A 212 14.96 -11.88 6.87
N MET A 213 15.54 -13.06 6.63
CA MET A 213 16.63 -13.57 7.47
C MET A 213 17.86 -12.66 7.46
N GLN A 214 18.26 -12.13 6.28
CA GLN A 214 19.36 -11.17 6.18
C GLN A 214 19.03 -9.87 6.94
N ILE A 215 17.84 -9.31 6.76
CA ILE A 215 17.39 -8.13 7.50
C ILE A 215 17.47 -8.39 9.01
N SER A 216 16.87 -9.48 9.49
CA SER A 216 16.84 -9.82 10.91
C SER A 216 18.25 -9.95 11.54
N ARG A 217 19.22 -10.44 10.79
CA ARG A 217 20.62 -10.58 11.27
C ARG A 217 21.40 -9.26 11.26
N LEU A 218 21.17 -8.42 10.26
CA LEU A 218 21.99 -7.25 9.98
C LEU A 218 21.45 -5.95 10.57
N VAL A 219 20.15 -5.89 10.88
CA VAL A 219 19.52 -4.67 11.40
C VAL A 219 20.09 -4.29 12.76
N ARG A 220 20.42 -2.99 12.91
CA ARG A 220 20.91 -2.38 14.17
C ARG A 220 20.07 -1.20 14.62
N ARG A 221 19.40 -0.53 13.68
CA ARG A 221 18.52 0.62 13.94
C ARG A 221 17.32 0.60 13.00
N ILE A 222 16.19 1.05 13.50
CA ILE A 222 14.97 1.25 12.73
C ILE A 222 14.63 2.74 12.79
N GLU A 223 14.38 3.31 11.63
CA GLU A 223 13.90 4.67 11.46
C GLU A 223 12.56 4.63 10.72
N TRP A 224 11.73 5.64 10.90
CA TRP A 224 10.45 5.74 10.20
C TRP A 224 10.10 7.18 9.86
N ILE A 225 9.30 7.33 8.82
CA ILE A 225 8.71 8.58 8.36
C ILE A 225 7.21 8.34 8.27
N THR A 226 6.44 9.06 9.06
CA THR A 226 4.97 9.01 9.00
C THR A 226 4.46 9.80 7.79
N THR A 227 3.38 9.35 7.20
CA THR A 227 2.65 10.06 6.13
C THR A 227 1.17 10.11 6.48
N ALA A 228 0.44 11.06 5.91
CA ALA A 228 -1.00 11.16 6.17
C ALA A 228 -1.79 9.98 5.55
N GLY A 229 -1.25 9.35 4.49
CA GLY A 229 -1.91 8.24 3.84
C GLY A 229 -0.99 7.27 3.10
N GLU A 230 -1.63 6.30 2.41
CA GLU A 230 -0.91 5.23 1.69
C GLU A 230 -0.25 5.73 0.42
N PHE A 231 -0.82 6.75 -0.24
CA PHE A 231 -0.27 7.31 -1.46
C PHE A 231 1.03 8.05 -1.16
N GLY A 232 1.04 8.93 -0.14
CA GLY A 232 2.24 9.61 0.35
C GLY A 232 3.34 8.62 0.76
N ALA A 233 2.97 7.54 1.47
CA ALA A 233 3.91 6.48 1.81
C ALA A 233 4.54 5.81 0.56
N LEU A 234 3.76 5.59 -0.50
CA LEU A 234 4.24 4.98 -1.74
C LEU A 234 5.19 5.90 -2.51
N ILE A 235 4.88 7.20 -2.59
CA ILE A 235 5.75 8.20 -3.22
C ILE A 235 7.06 8.32 -2.44
N THR A 236 6.99 8.44 -1.11
CA THR A 236 8.15 8.56 -0.22
C THR A 236 9.04 7.32 -0.29
N GLU A 237 8.49 6.09 -0.25
CA GLU A 237 9.23 4.84 -0.44
C GLU A 237 9.98 4.84 -1.78
N THR A 238 9.27 5.18 -2.87
CA THR A 238 9.84 5.17 -4.23
C THR A 238 11.03 6.12 -4.34
N ARG A 239 10.91 7.33 -3.79
CA ARG A 239 11.98 8.32 -3.77
C ARG A 239 13.17 7.87 -2.93
N LEU A 240 12.93 7.46 -1.69
CA LEU A 240 14.00 7.04 -0.78
C LEU A 240 14.81 5.85 -1.33
N ILE A 241 14.15 4.88 -1.98
CA ILE A 241 14.86 3.76 -2.60
C ILE A 241 15.81 4.24 -3.71
N LYS A 242 15.39 5.21 -4.52
CA LYS A 242 16.22 5.75 -5.62
C LYS A 242 17.34 6.65 -5.12
N GLU A 243 17.04 7.52 -4.17
CA GLU A 243 17.98 8.47 -3.58
C GLU A 243 19.06 7.76 -2.74
N ARG A 244 18.63 6.84 -1.87
CA ARG A 244 19.51 6.21 -0.87
C ARG A 244 20.01 4.82 -1.25
N ARG A 245 19.50 4.17 -2.31
CA ARG A 245 19.92 2.88 -2.87
C ARG A 245 20.13 1.77 -1.83
N PRO A 246 19.12 1.41 -1.04
CA PRO A 246 19.26 0.43 0.04
C PRO A 246 19.71 -0.95 -0.48
N LEU A 247 20.52 -1.66 0.30
CA LEU A 247 21.21 -2.87 -0.13
C LEU A 247 20.29 -4.03 -0.52
N LEU A 248 19.12 -4.17 0.15
CA LEU A 248 18.21 -5.30 0.02
C LEU A 248 16.92 -5.01 -0.76
N ASN A 249 16.73 -3.79 -1.29
CA ASN A 249 15.62 -3.47 -2.18
C ASN A 249 15.96 -3.89 -3.62
N ARG A 250 15.40 -5.01 -4.07
CA ARG A 250 15.71 -5.55 -5.41
C ARG A 250 14.97 -4.83 -6.55
N ARG A 251 13.76 -4.30 -6.30
CA ARG A 251 12.85 -3.86 -7.37
C ARG A 251 13.15 -2.47 -7.96
N PHE A 252 13.88 -1.60 -7.30
CA PHE A 252 14.07 -0.20 -7.72
C PHE A 252 15.54 0.17 -7.96
N ARG A 253 16.42 -0.82 -8.16
CA ARG A 253 17.79 -0.59 -8.65
C ARG A 253 17.81 -0.32 -10.16
N CYS A 254 16.82 0.41 -10.66
CA CYS A 254 16.81 0.74 -12.07
C CYS A 254 17.88 1.76 -12.39
N SER A 255 18.53 1.56 -13.53
CA SER A 255 19.30 2.59 -14.20
C SER A 255 18.50 3.90 -14.19
N PRO A 256 19.11 5.03 -13.85
CA PRO A 256 18.46 6.33 -13.96
C PRO A 256 18.07 6.64 -15.40
N VAL A 257 18.63 5.93 -16.37
CA VAL A 257 18.39 6.11 -17.80
C VAL A 257 17.26 5.19 -18.26
N MET A 258 16.23 5.81 -18.81
CA MET A 258 15.12 5.11 -19.48
C MET A 258 15.25 5.29 -20.99
N TRP A 259 14.75 4.33 -21.75
CA TRP A 259 14.78 4.31 -23.21
C TRP A 259 13.39 4.44 -23.78
N ALA A 260 13.26 5.13 -24.89
CA ALA A 260 11.99 5.27 -25.63
C ALA A 260 12.22 5.03 -27.13
N ILE A 261 11.16 4.58 -27.81
CA ILE A 261 11.08 4.55 -29.25
C ILE A 261 10.61 5.93 -29.70
N ARG A 262 11.32 6.56 -30.62
CA ARG A 262 10.93 7.84 -31.23
C ARG A 262 10.42 7.62 -32.64
N LEU A 263 9.32 8.30 -32.94
CA LEU A 263 8.71 8.41 -34.27
C LEU A 263 8.44 9.88 -34.54
N PRO A 264 9.23 10.54 -35.38
CA PRO A 264 9.03 11.96 -35.70
C PRO A 264 7.65 12.23 -36.29
N ASP A 265 7.02 13.32 -35.85
CA ASP A 265 5.75 13.77 -36.40
C ASP A 265 5.95 14.47 -37.73
N GLY A 266 4.92 14.44 -38.61
CA GLY A 266 4.91 15.17 -39.91
C GLY A 266 5.62 14.46 -41.06
N ALA A 267 6.36 13.39 -40.85
CA ALA A 267 7.01 12.65 -41.93
C ALA A 267 6.03 11.69 -42.64
N GLU A 268 6.01 11.70 -43.98
CA GLU A 268 5.27 10.69 -44.76
C GLU A 268 5.75 9.29 -44.53
N SER A 269 7.04 9.12 -44.19
CA SER A 269 7.67 7.87 -43.81
C SER A 269 8.45 8.05 -42.51
N PRO A 270 7.80 7.85 -41.33
CA PRO A 270 8.45 8.04 -40.05
C PRO A 270 9.55 6.99 -39.84
N ARG A 271 10.77 7.46 -39.57
CA ARG A 271 11.89 6.57 -39.19
C ARG A 271 11.89 6.36 -37.69
N ALA A 272 11.80 5.09 -37.27
CA ALA A 272 11.89 4.74 -35.87
C ALA A 272 13.33 4.80 -35.38
N SER A 273 13.54 5.42 -34.24
CA SER A 273 14.84 5.41 -33.54
C SER A 273 14.63 5.09 -32.07
N ILE A 274 15.70 4.66 -31.41
CA ILE A 274 15.67 4.39 -29.96
C ILE A 274 16.70 5.32 -29.30
N SER A 275 16.23 6.13 -28.40
CA SER A 275 17.05 7.06 -27.64
C SER A 275 16.77 7.00 -26.15
N GLU A 276 17.66 7.55 -25.38
CA GLU A 276 17.40 7.83 -23.96
C GLU A 276 16.19 8.76 -23.83
N LEU A 277 15.36 8.47 -22.85
CA LEU A 277 14.20 9.28 -22.55
C LEU A 277 14.66 10.53 -21.78
N ASP A 278 14.69 11.67 -22.44
CA ASP A 278 14.87 12.94 -21.75
C ASP A 278 13.52 13.38 -21.18
N PRO A 279 13.41 13.54 -19.85
CA PRO A 279 12.17 13.97 -19.21
C PRO A 279 11.72 15.39 -19.62
N ASN A 280 12.63 16.21 -20.16
CA ASN A 280 12.39 17.61 -20.51
C ASN A 280 12.20 17.83 -22.02
N LEU A 281 12.49 16.82 -22.85
CA LEU A 281 12.37 16.89 -24.29
C LEU A 281 11.10 16.19 -24.79
N ASP A 282 10.52 16.76 -25.81
CA ASP A 282 9.32 16.38 -26.58
C ASP A 282 8.69 15.02 -26.25
N MET A 283 7.72 15.07 -25.35
CA MET A 283 6.99 13.89 -24.88
C MET A 283 6.09 13.32 -25.99
N ASP A 284 5.75 14.11 -27.01
CA ASP A 284 4.77 13.76 -28.04
C ASP A 284 5.26 12.76 -29.07
N GLU A 285 6.56 12.75 -29.34
CA GLU A 285 7.20 11.83 -30.31
C GLU A 285 7.77 10.57 -29.67
N SER A 286 7.62 10.37 -28.35
CA SER A 286 8.22 9.27 -27.60
C SER A 286 7.19 8.21 -27.23
N TYR A 287 7.50 6.97 -27.54
CA TYR A 287 6.63 5.81 -27.32
C TYR A 287 7.30 4.78 -26.38
N GLY A 288 6.59 4.40 -25.32
CA GLY A 288 7.04 3.46 -24.32
C GLY A 288 8.08 4.03 -23.35
N MET A 289 8.31 3.30 -22.29
CA MET A 289 9.33 3.56 -21.28
C MET A 289 10.00 2.25 -20.92
N PHE A 290 11.20 2.05 -21.44
CA PHE A 290 11.93 0.80 -21.34
C PHE A 290 13.14 0.95 -20.40
N ARG A 291 13.46 -0.10 -19.67
CA ARG A 291 14.58 -0.12 -18.72
C ARG A 291 15.93 -0.29 -19.37
N SER A 292 15.96 -0.76 -20.61
CA SER A 292 17.17 -0.91 -21.40
C SER A 292 16.86 -0.68 -22.86
N ARG A 293 17.92 -0.33 -23.62
CA ARG A 293 17.85 -0.22 -25.08
C ARG A 293 17.38 -1.53 -25.72
N GLY A 294 17.86 -2.68 -25.23
CA GLY A 294 17.45 -3.98 -25.74
C GLY A 294 15.98 -4.31 -25.50
N ASP A 295 15.36 -3.81 -24.40
CA ASP A 295 13.91 -3.96 -24.18
C ASP A 295 13.13 -3.11 -25.20
N ALA A 296 13.60 -1.89 -25.50
CA ALA A 296 13.01 -1.02 -26.51
C ALA A 296 13.13 -1.64 -27.91
N GLU A 297 14.28 -2.22 -28.25
CA GLU A 297 14.49 -2.92 -29.52
C GLU A 297 13.56 -4.12 -29.67
N ARG A 298 13.44 -4.96 -28.66
CA ARG A 298 12.52 -6.10 -28.68
C ARG A 298 11.07 -5.66 -28.85
N ALA A 299 10.65 -4.62 -28.14
CA ALA A 299 9.29 -4.08 -28.26
C ALA A 299 9.05 -3.51 -29.66
N LEU A 300 9.99 -2.74 -30.21
CA LEU A 300 9.94 -2.20 -31.57
C LEU A 300 9.80 -3.31 -32.61
N MET A 301 10.68 -4.30 -32.57
CA MET A 301 10.65 -5.41 -33.52
C MET A 301 9.41 -6.29 -33.35
N GLY A 302 8.90 -6.46 -32.13
CA GLY A 302 7.64 -7.15 -31.86
C GLY A 302 6.47 -6.44 -32.55
N ILE A 303 6.34 -5.13 -32.39
CA ILE A 303 5.28 -4.33 -33.04
C ILE A 303 5.39 -4.41 -34.57
N VAL A 304 6.62 -4.25 -35.10
CA VAL A 304 6.87 -4.33 -36.56
C VAL A 304 6.37 -5.64 -37.12
N ARG A 305 6.71 -6.75 -36.47
CA ARG A 305 6.28 -8.10 -36.87
C ARG A 305 4.77 -8.30 -36.74
N ASP A 306 4.22 -8.02 -35.54
CA ASP A 306 2.83 -8.33 -35.21
C ASP A 306 1.83 -7.44 -35.99
N GLN A 307 2.28 -6.29 -36.44
CA GLN A 307 1.47 -5.36 -37.24
C GLN A 307 1.86 -5.33 -38.74
N GLU A 308 2.71 -6.25 -39.18
CA GLU A 308 3.17 -6.36 -40.59
C GLU A 308 3.70 -5.02 -41.12
N LEU A 309 4.44 -4.27 -40.31
CA LEU A 309 5.02 -3.00 -40.71
C LEU A 309 6.31 -3.22 -41.52
N CYS A 310 6.65 -2.26 -42.36
CA CYS A 310 7.85 -2.35 -43.17
C CYS A 310 9.09 -1.86 -42.39
N ALA A 311 9.95 -2.79 -41.99
CA ALA A 311 11.20 -2.45 -41.27
C ALA A 311 12.10 -1.48 -42.07
N LYS A 312 12.08 -1.57 -43.41
CA LYS A 312 12.87 -0.71 -44.30
C LYS A 312 12.35 0.73 -44.30
N GLN A 313 11.03 0.91 -44.37
CA GLN A 313 10.41 2.25 -44.29
C GLN A 313 10.63 2.90 -42.91
N LEU A 314 10.68 2.08 -41.87
CA LEU A 314 11.00 2.54 -40.52
C LEU A 314 12.50 2.80 -40.27
N GLY A 315 13.37 2.57 -41.29
CA GLY A 315 14.81 2.78 -41.15
C GLY A 315 15.56 1.70 -40.35
N LEU A 316 14.91 0.56 -40.08
CA LEU A 316 15.48 -0.53 -39.27
C LEU A 316 16.27 -1.53 -40.11
N GLU A 317 16.07 -1.53 -41.43
CA GLU A 317 16.74 -2.41 -42.38
C GLU A 317 17.39 -1.56 -43.48
N PRO A 318 18.71 -1.67 -43.72
CA PRO A 318 19.44 -0.93 -44.74
C PRO A 318 19.26 -1.54 -46.18
N GLY A 319 19.67 -0.79 -47.18
CA GLY A 319 19.80 -1.26 -48.55
C GLY A 319 18.61 -0.93 -49.46
N ALA A 320 18.74 -1.16 -50.79
CA ALA A 320 17.71 -0.96 -51.79
C ALA A 320 16.86 -2.23 -52.02
N GLY A 321 15.65 -2.11 -52.63
CA GLY A 321 14.76 -3.22 -52.95
C GLY A 321 13.82 -3.66 -51.83
N SER A 322 13.29 -4.88 -51.92
CA SER A 322 12.35 -5.40 -50.92
C SER A 322 12.99 -5.70 -49.57
N CYS A 323 12.23 -5.53 -48.49
CA CYS A 323 12.66 -5.95 -47.15
C CYS A 323 12.55 -7.47 -46.99
N VAL A 324 13.30 -8.04 -46.02
CA VAL A 324 13.24 -9.49 -45.71
C VAL A 324 11.83 -9.90 -45.30
N ALA A 325 11.13 -9.10 -44.52
CA ALA A 325 9.76 -9.40 -44.08
C ALA A 325 8.77 -9.51 -45.28
N LEU A 326 8.97 -8.76 -46.34
CA LEU A 326 8.14 -8.90 -47.57
C LEU A 326 8.39 -10.25 -48.26
N GLN A 327 9.64 -10.68 -48.35
CA GLN A 327 10.01 -11.97 -48.95
C GLN A 327 9.40 -13.14 -48.15
N LEU A 328 9.26 -13.00 -46.85
CA LEU A 328 8.65 -13.97 -45.95
C LEU A 328 7.11 -13.83 -45.80
N GLY A 329 6.48 -12.90 -46.51
CA GLY A 329 5.04 -12.69 -46.43
C GLY A 329 4.54 -11.94 -45.20
N HIS A 330 5.45 -11.32 -44.45
CA HIS A 330 5.17 -10.59 -43.17
C HIS A 330 5.21 -9.07 -43.33
N CYS A 331 5.15 -8.51 -44.52
CA CYS A 331 5.10 -7.09 -44.80
C CYS A 331 4.19 -6.82 -46.00
N ARG A 332 3.47 -5.71 -45.97
CA ARG A 332 2.53 -5.30 -47.04
C ARG A 332 3.20 -4.60 -48.22
N GLY A 333 4.52 -4.53 -48.23
CA GLY A 333 5.29 -4.08 -49.37
C GLY A 333 5.39 -2.55 -49.54
N ALA A 334 5.34 -1.79 -48.46
CA ALA A 334 5.55 -0.36 -48.51
C ALA A 334 6.93 0.03 -49.11
N CYS A 335 7.96 -0.77 -48.90
CA CYS A 335 9.30 -0.57 -49.46
C CYS A 335 9.40 -0.69 -50.97
N VAL A 336 8.44 -1.33 -51.63
CA VAL A 336 8.35 -1.53 -53.10
C VAL A 336 7.11 -0.88 -53.70
N GLY A 337 6.43 0.01 -53.01
CA GLY A 337 5.28 0.76 -53.48
C GLY A 337 3.95 -0.04 -53.53
N ARG A 338 3.89 -1.29 -53.07
CA ARG A 338 2.63 -2.04 -52.98
C ARG A 338 1.65 -1.46 -52.00
N GLU A 339 2.13 -0.94 -50.90
CA GLU A 339 1.36 -0.16 -49.93
C GLU A 339 1.77 1.31 -50.03
N PRO A 340 0.80 2.25 -50.18
CA PRO A 340 1.11 3.69 -50.20
C PRO A 340 1.80 4.15 -48.93
N ALA A 341 2.81 5.02 -49.00
CA ALA A 341 3.59 5.51 -47.86
C ALA A 341 2.71 6.13 -46.77
N LEU A 342 1.71 6.93 -47.14
CA LEU A 342 0.75 7.51 -46.21
C LEU A 342 -0.03 6.44 -45.40
N LYS A 343 -0.50 5.38 -46.11
CA LYS A 343 -1.22 4.29 -45.44
C LYS A 343 -0.33 3.56 -44.44
N HIS A 344 0.93 3.28 -44.83
CA HIS A 344 1.93 2.68 -43.93
C HIS A 344 2.21 3.58 -42.73
N SER A 345 2.37 4.91 -42.94
CA SER A 345 2.60 5.89 -41.88
C SER A 345 1.45 5.91 -40.86
N ILE A 346 0.20 5.94 -41.32
CA ILE A 346 -0.99 5.90 -40.45
C ILE A 346 -1.02 4.60 -39.63
N ARG A 347 -0.79 3.46 -40.28
CA ARG A 347 -0.74 2.16 -39.56
C ARG A 347 0.37 2.12 -38.54
N THR A 348 1.54 2.67 -38.87
CA THR A 348 2.66 2.75 -37.91
C THR A 348 2.23 3.56 -36.69
N ARG A 349 1.69 4.75 -36.84
CA ARG A 349 1.22 5.56 -35.73
C ARG A 349 0.17 4.87 -34.87
N LEU A 350 -0.80 4.21 -35.51
CA LEU A 350 -1.82 3.41 -34.79
C LEU A 350 -1.21 2.24 -34.02
N ALA A 351 -0.22 1.56 -34.61
CA ALA A 351 0.47 0.43 -33.97
C ALA A 351 1.20 0.86 -32.68
N PHE A 352 1.82 2.03 -32.72
CA PHE A 352 2.54 2.58 -31.57
C PHE A 352 1.66 3.37 -30.60
N ALA A 353 0.42 3.71 -30.93
CA ALA A 353 -0.48 4.51 -30.09
C ALA A 353 -0.67 3.91 -28.68
N ARG A 354 -0.65 2.57 -28.56
CA ARG A 354 -0.75 1.89 -27.25
C ARG A 354 0.44 2.11 -26.34
N LEU A 355 1.60 2.49 -26.90
CA LEU A 355 2.80 2.84 -26.16
C LEU A 355 2.91 4.34 -25.88
N LYS A 356 2.03 5.16 -26.49
CA LYS A 356 2.02 6.60 -26.25
C LYS A 356 1.72 6.85 -24.77
N ARG A 357 2.47 7.73 -24.16
CA ARG A 357 2.17 8.20 -22.80
C ARG A 357 0.84 8.95 -22.84
N ARG A 358 0.10 8.89 -21.75
CA ARG A 358 -1.14 9.66 -21.64
C ARG A 358 -0.79 11.13 -21.50
N ASP A 359 -1.53 11.96 -22.22
CA ASP A 359 -1.48 13.40 -22.02
C ASP A 359 -1.85 13.76 -20.59
N TRP A 360 -1.37 14.87 -20.10
CA TRP A 360 -1.75 15.35 -18.78
C TRP A 360 -3.21 15.79 -18.82
N PRO A 361 -4.11 15.14 -18.01
CA PRO A 361 -5.55 15.34 -18.16
C PRO A 361 -6.09 16.60 -17.46
N PHE A 362 -5.21 17.43 -16.91
CA PHE A 362 -5.58 18.59 -16.12
C PHE A 362 -5.06 19.89 -16.76
N PRO A 363 -5.77 21.03 -16.59
CA PRO A 363 -5.33 22.32 -17.15
C PRO A 363 -4.08 22.88 -16.45
N GLY A 364 -3.69 22.35 -15.31
CA GLY A 364 -2.55 22.82 -14.51
C GLY A 364 -2.10 21.79 -13.49
N PRO A 365 -1.31 22.22 -12.50
CA PRO A 365 -0.87 21.36 -11.41
C PRO A 365 -2.03 20.79 -10.59
N ILE A 366 -1.81 19.62 -9.99
CA ILE A 366 -2.73 19.01 -9.04
C ILE A 366 -2.03 18.69 -7.73
N GLY A 367 -2.82 18.62 -6.66
CA GLY A 367 -2.41 18.06 -5.37
C GLY A 367 -3.19 16.77 -5.06
N ILE A 368 -2.53 15.75 -4.57
CA ILE A 368 -3.19 14.59 -3.98
C ILE A 368 -3.13 14.77 -2.48
N ARG A 369 -4.28 15.08 -1.89
CA ARG A 369 -4.45 15.31 -0.45
C ARG A 369 -4.86 14.03 0.24
N GLU A 370 -4.15 13.69 1.29
CA GLU A 370 -4.51 12.66 2.27
C GLU A 370 -4.61 13.27 3.66
N ARG A 371 -5.41 12.66 4.53
CA ARG A 371 -5.57 13.04 5.93
C ARG A 371 -5.32 11.85 6.81
N ASP A 372 -4.55 12.06 7.86
CA ASP A 372 -4.40 11.05 8.89
C ASP A 372 -5.60 11.04 9.86
N TRP A 373 -5.58 10.11 10.82
CA TRP A 373 -6.63 9.97 11.83
C TRP A 373 -6.72 11.18 12.79
N SER A 374 -5.66 11.99 12.91
CA SER A 374 -5.66 13.22 13.72
C SER A 374 -6.20 14.44 12.96
N GLY A 375 -6.44 14.28 11.65
CA GLY A 375 -6.84 15.36 10.76
C GLY A 375 -5.67 16.11 10.14
N ALA A 376 -4.42 15.71 10.40
CA ALA A 376 -3.27 16.30 9.74
C ALA A 376 -3.28 15.98 8.25
N GLU A 377 -3.05 17.01 7.42
CA GLU A 377 -3.11 16.93 5.95
C GLU A 377 -1.72 16.87 5.35
N GLU A 378 -1.56 16.00 4.37
CA GLU A 378 -0.39 15.94 3.50
C GLU A 378 -0.85 16.03 2.04
N ILE A 379 -0.21 16.89 1.24
CA ILE A 379 -0.55 17.11 -0.15
C ILE A 379 0.68 16.85 -1.01
N ASN A 380 0.59 15.84 -1.85
CA ASN A 380 1.60 15.48 -2.83
C ASN A 380 1.32 16.21 -4.14
N LEU A 381 2.25 17.03 -4.62
CA LEU A 381 2.08 17.95 -5.73
C LEU A 381 2.63 17.38 -7.05
N PHE A 382 1.87 17.54 -8.13
CA PHE A 382 2.24 17.06 -9.46
C PHE A 382 1.89 18.09 -10.53
N ASP A 383 2.73 18.18 -11.57
CA ASP A 383 2.43 18.88 -12.82
C ASP A 383 3.03 18.11 -14.00
N ARG A 384 2.25 17.92 -15.07
CA ARG A 384 2.67 17.22 -16.29
C ARG A 384 3.36 15.88 -16.01
N TRP A 385 2.78 15.09 -15.11
CA TRP A 385 3.30 13.80 -14.63
C TRP A 385 4.59 13.88 -13.81
N CYS A 386 5.12 15.07 -13.56
CA CYS A 386 6.30 15.28 -12.72
C CYS A 386 5.88 15.50 -11.26
N TYR A 387 6.59 14.89 -10.34
CA TYR A 387 6.43 15.17 -8.91
C TYR A 387 7.16 16.46 -8.55
N LEU A 388 6.45 17.38 -7.91
CA LEU A 388 6.97 18.68 -7.51
C LEU A 388 7.44 18.70 -6.06
N GLY A 389 6.76 17.99 -5.18
CA GLY A 389 7.04 17.96 -3.74
C GLY A 389 5.84 17.51 -2.91
N THR A 390 6.04 17.47 -1.59
CA THR A 390 5.00 17.22 -0.61
C THR A 390 4.95 18.40 0.35
N VAL A 391 3.75 18.87 0.70
CA VAL A 391 3.51 19.94 1.67
C VAL A 391 2.57 19.48 2.78
N GLN A 392 2.69 20.08 3.95
CA GLN A 392 1.86 19.80 5.13
C GLN A 392 0.73 20.83 5.20
N GLY A 393 -0.45 20.42 4.77
CA GLY A 393 -1.65 21.26 4.79
C GLY A 393 -1.68 22.37 3.74
N THR A 394 -2.74 23.17 3.81
CA THR A 394 -3.03 24.23 2.83
C THR A 394 -2.18 25.50 3.02
N VAL A 395 -1.63 25.73 4.20
CA VAL A 395 -0.77 26.90 4.47
C VAL A 395 0.55 26.77 3.71
N GLU A 396 1.25 25.64 3.84
CA GLU A 396 2.47 25.39 3.08
C GLU A 396 2.22 25.33 1.57
N LEU A 397 1.02 24.93 1.15
CA LEU A 397 0.63 24.93 -0.26
C LEU A 397 0.64 26.36 -0.84
N SER A 398 0.16 27.35 -0.10
CA SER A 398 0.14 28.76 -0.52
C SER A 398 1.54 29.37 -0.62
N GLU A 399 2.50 28.85 0.13
CA GLU A 399 3.90 29.30 0.16
C GLU A 399 4.81 28.47 -0.77
N PHE A 400 4.27 27.43 -1.39
CA PHE A 400 5.05 26.52 -2.22
C PHE A 400 5.54 27.20 -3.50
N GLN A 401 6.83 27.44 -3.57
CA GLN A 401 7.48 27.93 -4.80
C GLN A 401 7.66 26.79 -5.79
N ARG A 402 7.19 27.00 -7.02
CA ARG A 402 7.30 26.01 -8.10
C ARG A 402 8.76 25.68 -8.38
N ARG A 403 9.15 24.45 -8.09
CA ARG A 403 10.43 23.89 -8.52
C ARG A 403 10.24 23.13 -9.82
N PRO A 404 11.28 23.05 -10.69
CA PRO A 404 11.22 22.17 -11.85
C PRO A 404 10.90 20.75 -11.39
N GLY A 405 9.80 20.19 -11.87
CA GLY A 405 9.40 18.82 -11.54
C GLY A 405 10.38 17.81 -12.15
N ILE A 406 10.71 16.78 -11.40
CA ILE A 406 11.51 15.68 -11.93
C ILE A 406 10.55 14.59 -12.42
N PHE A 407 10.63 14.27 -13.72
CA PHE A 407 9.89 13.14 -14.26
C PHE A 407 10.52 11.83 -13.78
N ASP A 408 9.70 11.00 -13.17
CA ASP A 408 10.09 9.69 -12.69
C ASP A 408 9.11 8.63 -13.21
N PRO A 409 9.60 7.62 -13.98
CA PRO A 409 8.72 6.61 -14.59
C PRO A 409 7.93 5.76 -13.60
N ASP A 410 8.45 5.54 -12.41
CA ASP A 410 7.75 4.76 -11.38
C ASP A 410 6.69 5.64 -10.71
N ILE A 411 7.00 6.91 -10.42
CA ILE A 411 6.02 7.89 -9.93
C ILE A 411 4.93 8.13 -10.97
N TYR A 412 5.27 8.26 -12.26
CA TYR A 412 4.30 8.33 -13.35
C TYR A 412 3.31 7.15 -13.31
N ARG A 413 3.80 5.92 -13.21
CA ARG A 413 2.95 4.73 -13.13
C ARG A 413 2.10 4.68 -11.87
N ILE A 414 2.65 5.14 -10.74
CA ILE A 414 1.92 5.24 -9.46
C ILE A 414 0.78 6.23 -9.60
N LEU A 415 1.07 7.43 -10.10
CA LEU A 415 0.09 8.50 -10.29
C LEU A 415 -0.99 8.10 -11.29
N GLN A 416 -0.62 7.51 -12.44
CA GLN A 416 -1.56 7.02 -13.43
C GLN A 416 -2.53 6.01 -12.83
N ARG A 417 -2.01 5.02 -12.10
CA ARG A 417 -2.83 4.00 -11.45
C ARG A 417 -3.74 4.59 -10.37
N PHE A 418 -3.24 5.58 -9.64
CA PHE A 418 -4.04 6.30 -8.64
C PHE A 418 -5.19 7.07 -9.30
N LEU A 419 -4.95 7.79 -10.39
CA LEU A 419 -5.98 8.54 -11.11
C LEU A 419 -7.05 7.63 -11.73
N GLU A 420 -6.68 6.41 -12.13
CA GLU A 420 -7.64 5.39 -12.58
C GLU A 420 -8.47 4.79 -11.44
N ARG A 421 -7.87 4.62 -10.27
CA ARG A 421 -8.49 4.00 -9.08
C ARG A 421 -7.99 4.69 -7.82
N PRO A 422 -8.59 5.83 -7.44
CA PRO A 422 -8.20 6.56 -6.23
C PRO A 422 -8.31 5.68 -4.98
N THR A 423 -7.35 5.80 -4.09
CA THR A 423 -7.42 5.16 -2.76
C THR A 423 -8.46 5.86 -1.89
N ARG A 424 -9.14 5.11 -1.03
CA ARG A 424 -10.09 5.69 -0.08
C ARG A 424 -9.40 6.70 0.81
N GLY A 425 -10.00 7.88 0.97
CA GLY A 425 -9.50 8.96 1.83
C GLY A 425 -8.49 9.88 1.16
N ALA A 426 -8.13 9.65 -0.10
CA ALA A 426 -7.32 10.57 -0.88
C ALA A 426 -8.21 11.39 -1.84
N GLU A 427 -7.90 12.67 -2.00
CA GLU A 427 -8.65 13.63 -2.81
C GLU A 427 -7.73 14.34 -3.80
N VAL A 428 -8.21 14.50 -5.04
CA VAL A 428 -7.48 15.27 -6.07
C VAL A 428 -7.89 16.73 -6.00
N LEU A 429 -6.94 17.62 -5.72
CA LEU A 429 -7.11 19.06 -5.70
C LEU A 429 -6.63 19.63 -7.03
N HIS A 430 -7.46 20.45 -7.68
CA HIS A 430 -7.06 21.25 -8.83
C HIS A 430 -6.42 22.54 -8.32
N LEU A 431 -5.13 22.69 -8.57
CA LEU A 431 -4.39 23.87 -8.17
C LEU A 431 -4.40 24.87 -9.33
N GLY A 432 -4.80 26.10 -9.06
CA GLY A 432 -4.62 27.20 -10.02
C GLY A 432 -3.15 27.38 -10.37
N VAL A 433 -2.83 28.36 -11.23
CA VAL A 433 -1.43 28.66 -11.56
C VAL A 433 -0.68 28.95 -10.26
N ILE A 434 0.13 27.98 -9.82
CA ILE A 434 1.08 28.18 -8.71
C ILE A 434 2.15 29.13 -9.28
N GLN A 435 2.22 30.34 -8.75
CA GLN A 435 3.18 31.37 -9.15
C GLN A 435 4.61 30.98 -8.81
#